data_64cb82f6f76f5e001f53ef285920ebc0
#
_entry.id   64cb82f6f76f5e001f53ef285920ebc0
#
_cell.length_a   1.000
_cell.length_b   1.000
_cell.length_c   1.000
_cell.angle_alpha   90.00
_cell.angle_beta   90.00
_cell.angle_gamma   90.00
#
_symmetry.space_group_name_H-M   'P 1'
#
loop_
_entity.id
_entity.type
_entity.pdbx_description
1 polymer ?
#
loop_
_entity_poly.entity_id
_entity_poly.type
_entity_poly.pdbx_seq_one_letter_code
_entity_poly.pdbx_strand_id
1 'polypeptide(L)' 'MRTLGEILSILARHKPELRARFGVRELAIFGSYARGEATPVSDVDILVALERPLGWEIVDLRDYLEALLGLPVDLLTG' A
#
# COMPACT_ATOMS: atom_id res chain seq x y z
N MET A 1 1.88 15.04 -7.11
CA MET A 1 1.09 13.78 -7.05
C MET A 1 1.91 12.66 -7.66
N ARG A 2 1.92 11.48 -7.02
CA ARG A 2 2.64 10.33 -7.56
C ARG A 2 1.79 9.62 -8.62
N THR A 3 2.47 9.04 -9.62
CA THR A 3 1.80 8.22 -10.62
C THR A 3 1.69 6.77 -10.12
N LEU A 4 0.82 5.99 -10.76
CA LEU A 4 0.71 4.56 -10.47
C LEU A 4 2.05 3.85 -10.62
N GLY A 5 2.80 4.17 -11.68
CA GLY A 5 4.11 3.57 -11.91
C GLY A 5 5.10 3.87 -10.79
N GLU A 6 5.11 5.12 -10.29
CA GLU A 6 5.96 5.49 -9.17
C GLU A 6 5.58 4.73 -7.89
N ILE A 7 4.28 4.63 -7.62
CA ILE A 7 3.78 3.91 -6.44
C ILE A 7 4.20 2.44 -6.50
N LEU A 8 3.98 1.79 -7.64
CA LEU A 8 4.34 0.39 -7.82
C LEU A 8 5.85 0.17 -7.67
N SER A 9 6.66 1.09 -8.19
CA SER A 9 8.11 1.02 -8.08
C SER A 9 8.59 1.13 -6.64
N ILE A 10 8.01 2.07 -5.88
CA ILE A 10 8.36 2.25 -4.46
C ILE A 10 7.99 1.00 -3.66
N LEU A 11 6.80 0.47 -3.88
CA LEU A 11 6.34 -0.73 -3.17
C LEU A 11 7.18 -1.94 -3.51
N ALA A 12 7.57 -2.09 -4.77
CA ALA A 12 8.41 -3.20 -5.19
C ALA A 12 9.77 -3.18 -4.50
N ARG A 13 10.36 -2.00 -4.33
CA ARG A 13 11.65 -1.86 -3.65
C ARG A 13 11.58 -2.21 -2.17
N HIS A 14 10.42 -2.02 -1.55
CA HIS A 14 10.25 -2.27 -0.11
C HIS A 14 9.54 -3.59 0.18
N LYS A 15 9.24 -4.38 -0.85
CA LYS A 15 8.52 -5.64 -0.68
C LYS A 15 9.22 -6.61 0.28
N PRO A 16 10.56 -6.79 0.25
CA PRO A 16 11.22 -7.67 1.19
C PRO A 16 11.01 -7.25 2.65
N GLU A 17 11.06 -5.95 2.93
CA GLU A 17 10.85 -5.44 4.27
C GLU A 17 9.39 -5.58 4.70
N LEU A 18 8.45 -5.30 3.80
CA LEU A 18 7.03 -5.49 4.07
C LEU A 18 6.73 -6.95 4.43
N ARG A 19 7.35 -7.89 3.73
CA ARG A 19 7.19 -9.30 4.02
C ARG A 19 7.80 -9.66 5.38
N ALA A 20 9.00 -9.19 5.65
CA ALA A 20 9.71 -9.51 6.90
C ALA A 20 9.02 -8.92 8.13
N ARG A 21 8.55 -7.68 8.04
CA ARG A 21 7.97 -6.97 9.18
C ARG A 21 6.49 -7.27 9.38
N PHE A 22 5.74 -7.40 8.31
CA PHE A 22 4.27 -7.47 8.39
C PHE A 22 3.69 -8.75 7.79
N GLY A 23 4.53 -9.59 7.19
CA GLY A 23 4.03 -10.80 6.54
C GLY A 23 3.23 -10.52 5.27
N VAL A 24 3.51 -9.42 4.60
CA VAL A 24 2.85 -9.08 3.34
C VAL A 24 3.37 -9.99 2.24
N ARG A 25 2.46 -10.77 1.64
CA ARG A 25 2.78 -11.68 0.56
C ARG A 25 2.58 -11.02 -0.80
N GLU A 26 1.49 -10.28 -0.97
CA GLU A 26 1.16 -9.60 -2.21
C GLU A 26 0.51 -8.25 -1.91
N LEU A 27 0.69 -7.32 -2.83
CA LEU A 27 0.08 -6.00 -2.80
C LEU A 27 -0.56 -5.73 -4.15
N ALA A 28 -1.73 -5.10 -4.14
CA ALA A 28 -2.38 -4.64 -5.36
C ALA A 28 -2.92 -3.23 -5.16
N ILE A 29 -2.74 -2.38 -6.16
CA ILE A 29 -3.34 -1.04 -6.18
C ILE A 29 -4.66 -1.14 -6.93
N PHE A 30 -5.70 -0.54 -6.36
CA PHE A 30 -7.00 -0.48 -7.03
C PHE A 30 -7.60 0.91 -6.87
N GLY A 31 -8.85 1.09 -7.29
CA GLY A 31 -9.53 2.37 -7.17
C GLY A 31 -9.01 3.42 -8.14
N SER A 32 -9.05 4.68 -7.72
CA SER A 32 -8.78 5.82 -8.62
C SER A 32 -7.36 5.81 -9.19
N TYR A 33 -6.34 5.45 -8.39
CA TYR A 33 -4.97 5.40 -8.90
C TYR A 33 -4.80 4.32 -9.97
N ALA A 34 -5.44 3.17 -9.79
CA ALA A 34 -5.36 2.09 -10.78
C ALA A 34 -6.06 2.45 -12.09
N ARG A 35 -7.12 3.27 -12.01
CA ARG A 35 -7.88 3.69 -13.19
C ARG A 35 -7.33 4.95 -13.85
N GLY A 36 -6.28 5.56 -13.29
CA GLY A 36 -5.76 6.81 -13.81
C GLY A 36 -6.66 8.02 -13.56
N GLU A 37 -7.52 7.93 -12.54
CA GLU A 37 -8.49 8.97 -12.19
C GLU A 37 -8.17 9.68 -10.87
N ALA A 38 -6.97 9.44 -10.33
CA ALA A 38 -6.57 10.02 -9.06
C ALA A 38 -6.45 11.54 -9.14
N THR A 39 -6.86 12.19 -8.07
CA THR A 39 -6.70 13.64 -7.88
C THR A 39 -5.74 13.89 -6.73
N PRO A 40 -5.27 15.14 -6.50
CA PRO A 40 -4.39 15.42 -5.37
C PRO A 40 -4.97 15.08 -3.99
N VAL A 41 -6.31 14.91 -3.90
CA VAL A 41 -6.96 14.56 -2.63
C VAL A 41 -7.39 13.09 -2.57
N SER A 42 -7.04 12.28 -3.57
CA SER A 42 -7.41 10.88 -3.59
C SER A 42 -6.53 10.07 -2.62
N ASP A 43 -7.15 9.07 -1.97
CA ASP A 43 -6.42 8.08 -1.20
C ASP A 43 -5.85 7.02 -2.14
N VAL A 44 -4.75 6.40 -1.75
CA VAL A 44 -4.23 5.24 -2.46
C VAL A 44 -4.89 3.99 -1.89
N ASP A 45 -5.67 3.30 -2.71
CA ASP A 45 -6.37 2.08 -2.30
C ASP A 45 -5.44 0.89 -2.52
N ILE A 46 -5.04 0.23 -1.43
CA ILE A 46 -4.11 -0.90 -1.47
C ILE A 46 -4.77 -2.13 -0.86
N LEU A 47 -4.80 -3.22 -1.65
CA LEU A 47 -5.22 -4.51 -1.17
C LEU A 47 -3.98 -5.33 -0.84
N VAL A 48 -3.90 -5.87 0.36
CA VAL A 48 -2.76 -6.71 0.77
C VAL A 48 -3.22 -8.14 1.05
N ALA A 49 -2.43 -9.09 0.61
CA ALA A 49 -2.56 -10.50 0.99
C ALA A 49 -1.48 -10.79 2.02
N LEU A 50 -1.88 -11.27 3.19
CA LEU A 50 -0.98 -11.49 4.31
C LEU A 50 -0.73 -12.98 4.51
N GLU A 51 0.49 -13.32 4.96
CA GLU A 51 0.84 -14.70 5.31
C GLU A 51 0.21 -15.13 6.63
N ARG A 52 -0.10 -14.15 7.48
CA ARG A 52 -0.77 -14.36 8.76
C ARG A 52 -1.69 -13.17 9.06
N PRO A 53 -2.75 -13.37 9.85
CA PRO A 53 -3.59 -12.24 10.25
C PRO A 53 -2.78 -11.23 11.06
N LEU A 54 -3.08 -9.95 10.85
CA LEU A 54 -2.52 -8.87 11.65
C LEU A 54 -3.61 -8.33 12.57
N GLY A 55 -3.24 -8.06 13.82
CA GLY A 55 -4.12 -7.34 14.74
C GLY A 55 -3.87 -5.84 14.63
N TRP A 56 -3.43 -5.22 15.71
CA TRP A 56 -3.12 -3.78 15.72
C TRP A 56 -2.00 -3.41 14.75
N GLU A 57 -1.18 -4.35 14.34
CA GLU A 57 -0.10 -4.14 13.37
C GLU A 57 -0.59 -3.63 12.02
N ILE A 58 -1.89 -3.79 11.72
CA ILE A 58 -2.45 -3.27 10.46
C ILE A 58 -2.36 -1.75 10.40
N VAL A 59 -2.49 -1.07 11.55
CA VAL A 59 -2.33 0.38 11.63
C VAL A 59 -0.88 0.77 11.35
N ASP A 60 0.06 0.02 11.89
CA ASP A 60 1.49 0.25 11.64
C ASP A 60 1.83 0.03 10.16
N LEU A 61 1.24 -0.97 9.55
CA LEU A 61 1.43 -1.23 8.12
C LEU A 61 0.91 -0.06 7.28
N ARG A 62 -0.28 0.43 7.58
CA ARG A 62 -0.83 1.59 6.88
C ARG A 62 0.07 2.80 7.04
N ASP A 63 0.51 3.09 8.27
CA ASP A 63 1.36 4.24 8.54
C ASP A 63 2.71 4.13 7.82
N TYR A 64 3.25 2.92 7.74
CA TYR A 64 4.48 2.64 7.01
C TYR A 64 4.31 2.94 5.52
N LEU A 65 3.20 2.48 4.93
CA LEU A 65 2.91 2.70 3.53
C LEU A 65 2.67 4.20 3.24
N GLU A 66 1.97 4.90 4.12
CA GLU A 66 1.77 6.34 3.97
C GLU A 66 3.09 7.10 4.02
N ALA A 67 3.99 6.70 4.90
CA ALA A 67 5.32 7.32 5.00
C ALA A 67 6.14 7.08 3.74
N LEU A 68 6.07 5.88 3.17
CA LEU A 68 6.78 5.56 1.94
C LEU A 68 6.26 6.35 0.74
N LEU A 69 4.96 6.49 0.63
CA LEU A 69 4.33 7.07 -0.54
C LEU A 69 4.11 8.58 -0.42
N GLY A 70 4.08 9.09 0.80
CA GLY A 70 3.73 10.49 1.04
C GLY A 70 2.29 10.82 0.69
N LEU A 71 1.39 9.82 0.76
CA LEU A 71 -0.01 9.93 0.38
C LEU A 71 -0.87 9.18 1.39
N PRO A 72 -2.13 9.61 1.60
CA PRO A 72 -3.05 8.82 2.42
C PRO A 72 -3.28 7.45 1.79
N VAL A 73 -3.36 6.43 2.62
CA VAL A 73 -3.55 5.05 2.18
C VAL A 73 -4.82 4.48 2.79
N ASP A 74 -5.66 3.89 1.94
CA ASP A 74 -6.80 3.10 2.34
C ASP A 74 -6.41 1.63 2.16
N LEU A 75 -6.25 0.92 3.28
CA LEU A 75 -5.68 -0.42 3.29
C LEU A 75 -6.77 -1.45 3.52
N LEU A 76 -6.85 -2.41 2.60
CA LEU A 76 -7.77 -3.55 2.70
C LEU A 76 -6.99 -4.84 2.73
N THR A 77 -7.49 -5.80 3.49
CA THR A 77 -6.91 -7.15 3.57
C THR A 77 -7.80 -8.13 2.81
N GLY A 78 -7.17 -8.97 2.05
CA GLY A 78 -7.89 -10.00 1.30
C GLY A 78 -7.94 -11.33 2.02
#